data_09038e722f83cda8273a69920e44a77a
#
_entry.id   09038e722f83cda8273a69920e44a77a
#
_cell.length_a   1.000
_cell.length_b   1.000
_cell.length_c   1.000
_cell.angle_alpha   90.00
_cell.angle_beta   90.00
_cell.angle_gamma   90.00
#
_symmetry.space_group_name_H-M   'P 1'
#
loop_
_entity.id
_entity.type
_entity.pdbx_description
1 polymer ?
#
loop_
_entity_poly.entity_id
_entity_poly.type
_entity_poly.pdbx_seq_one_letter_code
_entity_poly.pdbx_strand_id
1 'polypeptide(L)'
;MSNWKAGDKAICVDMRTAFGPTEQPNGRPVEGTLYLVAGITSVPNGLNAKVGLRLHGLPQLYDGIEIGWAESRFRKIVPACD
;
A
#
# COMPACT_ATOMS: atom_id res chain seq x y z
N MET A 1 -12.68 9.71 -0.75
CA MET A 1 -12.88 8.55 0.13
C MET A 1 -12.21 7.34 -0.45
N SER A 2 -11.55 6.57 0.39
CA SER A 2 -10.88 5.35 -0.07
C SER A 2 -11.87 4.20 -0.13
N ASN A 3 -11.70 3.34 -1.15
CA ASN A 3 -12.47 2.09 -1.25
C ASN A 3 -11.83 0.95 -0.46
N TRP A 4 -10.72 1.23 0.21
CA TRP A 4 -9.93 0.21 0.89
C TRP A 4 -10.24 0.17 2.37
N LYS A 5 -10.10 -1.01 2.96
CA LYS A 5 -10.24 -1.21 4.41
C LYS A 5 -9.40 -2.39 4.86
N ALA A 6 -9.16 -2.47 6.15
CA ALA A 6 -8.45 -3.60 6.73
C ALA A 6 -9.17 -4.90 6.40
N GLY A 7 -8.41 -5.91 6.04
CA GLY A 7 -8.94 -7.20 5.64
C GLY A 7 -9.09 -7.37 4.14
N ASP A 8 -9.03 -6.28 3.38
CA ASP A 8 -9.09 -6.38 1.92
C ASP A 8 -7.84 -7.07 1.39
N LYS A 9 -8.00 -7.73 0.25
CA LYS A 9 -6.87 -8.33 -0.48
C LYS A 9 -6.48 -7.41 -1.62
N ALA A 10 -5.19 -7.23 -1.80
CA ALA A 10 -4.64 -6.33 -2.82
C ALA A 10 -3.58 -7.04 -3.61
N ILE A 11 -3.66 -6.94 -4.93
CA ILE A 11 -2.59 -7.44 -5.79
C ILE A 11 -1.75 -6.26 -6.25
N CYS A 12 -0.43 -6.40 -6.15
CA CYS A 12 0.48 -5.35 -6.58
C CYS A 12 0.55 -5.32 -8.10
N VAL A 13 0.29 -4.17 -8.70
CA VAL A 13 0.24 -4.04 -10.15
C VAL A 13 1.29 -3.11 -10.73
N ASP A 14 1.91 -2.26 -9.92
CA ASP A 14 2.89 -1.31 -10.42
C ASP A 14 3.88 -0.91 -9.33
N MET A 15 5.14 -1.31 -9.50
CA MET A 15 6.22 -0.95 -8.56
C MET A 15 7.39 -0.30 -9.28
N ARG A 16 7.17 0.29 -10.44
CA ARG A 16 8.24 0.84 -11.28
C ARG A 16 8.71 2.21 -10.83
N THR A 17 7.90 2.93 -10.09
CA THR A 17 8.22 4.31 -9.69
C THR A 17 9.07 4.32 -8.43
N ALA A 18 9.97 5.29 -8.31
CA ALA A 18 10.76 5.49 -7.10
C ALA A 18 9.84 5.88 -5.92
N PHE A 19 10.31 5.58 -4.72
CA PHE A 19 9.50 5.77 -3.51
C PHE A 19 9.85 7.01 -2.71
N GLY A 20 10.85 7.77 -3.14
CA GLY A 20 11.24 8.96 -2.41
C GLY A 20 11.89 8.63 -1.07
N PRO A 21 11.85 9.57 -0.10
CA PRO A 21 12.59 9.44 1.16
C PRO A 21 11.88 8.59 2.20
N THR A 22 11.51 7.36 1.84
CA THR A 22 10.83 6.45 2.76
C THR A 22 11.69 5.25 3.09
N GLU A 23 11.34 4.55 4.17
CA GLU A 23 12.05 3.37 4.62
C GLU A 23 11.17 2.14 4.43
N GLN A 24 11.76 1.05 3.96
CA GLN A 24 11.06 -0.21 3.75
C GLN A 24 11.84 -1.32 4.47
N PRO A 25 11.66 -1.44 5.80
CA PRO A 25 12.48 -2.38 6.60
C PRO A 25 12.35 -3.83 6.14
N ASN A 26 11.21 -4.24 5.62
CA ASN A 26 10.99 -5.61 5.17
C ASN A 26 10.94 -5.72 3.64
N GLY A 27 11.42 -4.69 2.94
CA GLY A 27 11.41 -4.71 1.47
C GLY A 27 10.15 -4.10 0.90
N ARG A 28 9.93 -4.38 -0.38
CA ARG A 28 8.83 -3.80 -1.16
C ARG A 28 7.87 -4.86 -1.64
N PRO A 29 6.62 -4.50 -1.89
CA PRO A 29 5.70 -5.43 -2.57
C PRO A 29 6.24 -5.83 -3.94
N VAL A 30 5.92 -7.03 -4.36
CA VAL A 30 6.33 -7.58 -5.65
C VAL A 30 5.13 -7.58 -6.57
N GLU A 31 5.31 -7.06 -7.79
CA GLU A 31 4.23 -7.06 -8.79
C GLU A 31 3.71 -8.46 -9.02
N GLY A 32 2.40 -8.59 -9.08
CA GLY A 32 1.73 -9.87 -9.28
C GLY A 32 1.48 -10.66 -8.01
N THR A 33 1.96 -10.18 -6.87
CA THR A 33 1.78 -10.87 -5.59
C THR A 33 0.58 -10.31 -4.85
N LEU A 34 -0.17 -11.19 -4.19
CA LEU A 34 -1.33 -10.83 -3.40
C LEU A 34 -0.91 -10.52 -1.97
N TYR A 35 -1.44 -9.43 -1.43
CA TYR A 35 -1.16 -9.00 -0.05
C TYR A 35 -2.45 -8.74 0.70
N LEU A 36 -2.37 -8.79 2.02
CA LEU A 36 -3.50 -8.50 2.89
C LEU A 36 -3.35 -7.10 3.45
N VAL A 37 -4.38 -6.28 3.29
CA VAL A 37 -4.38 -4.90 3.79
C VAL A 37 -4.61 -4.91 5.29
N ALA A 38 -3.70 -4.29 6.03
CA ALA A 38 -3.81 -4.18 7.50
C ALA A 38 -4.57 -2.93 7.90
N GLY A 39 -4.59 -1.91 7.06
CA GLY A 39 -5.28 -0.67 7.35
C GLY A 39 -4.99 0.39 6.31
N ILE A 40 -5.57 1.55 6.50
CA ILE A 40 -5.44 2.69 5.59
C ILE A 40 -4.76 3.83 6.34
N THR A 41 -3.86 4.53 5.68
CA THR A 41 -3.20 5.69 6.26
C THR A 41 -3.37 6.91 5.37
N SER A 42 -3.17 8.10 5.97
CA SER A 42 -3.04 9.33 5.20
C SER A 42 -1.57 9.53 4.86
N VAL A 43 -1.29 9.83 3.60
CA VAL A 43 0.09 10.05 3.15
C VAL A 43 0.40 11.54 3.24
N PRO A 44 1.57 11.91 3.80
CA PRO A 44 1.92 13.34 3.95
C PRO A 44 1.99 14.06 2.61
N ASN A 45 1.77 15.37 2.65
CA ASN A 45 1.92 16.21 1.48
C ASN A 45 3.34 16.11 0.93
N GLY A 46 3.47 16.17 -0.38
CA GLY A 46 4.76 16.06 -1.05
C GLY A 46 5.09 14.68 -1.57
N LEU A 47 4.30 13.69 -1.18
CA LEU A 47 4.39 12.34 -1.75
C LEU A 47 3.27 12.17 -2.77
N ASN A 48 3.47 11.25 -3.69
CA ASN A 48 2.60 11.11 -4.87
C ASN A 48 1.32 10.33 -4.62
N ALA A 49 0.87 10.28 -3.38
CA ALA A 49 -0.36 9.56 -3.05
C ALA A 49 -1.04 10.26 -1.88
N LYS A 50 -2.35 10.15 -1.82
CA LYS A 50 -3.13 10.68 -0.70
C LYS A 50 -3.49 9.61 0.31
N VAL A 51 -3.59 8.37 -0.14
CA VAL A 51 -3.97 7.23 0.69
C VAL A 51 -2.89 6.18 0.58
N GLY A 52 -2.46 5.68 1.74
CA GLY A 52 -1.52 4.58 1.82
C GLY A 52 -2.21 3.32 2.30
N LEU A 53 -1.82 2.19 1.74
CA LEU A 53 -2.29 0.88 2.17
C LEU A 53 -1.23 0.27 3.08
N ARG A 54 -1.60 0.02 4.33
CA ARG A 54 -0.72 -0.72 5.23
C ARG A 54 -0.89 -2.20 4.92
N LEU A 55 0.21 -2.86 4.59
CA LEU A 55 0.19 -4.28 4.28
C LEU A 55 0.77 -5.07 5.44
N HIS A 56 0.19 -6.21 5.74
CA HIS A 56 0.73 -7.10 6.75
C HIS A 56 2.15 -7.54 6.38
N GLY A 57 3.09 -7.32 7.28
CA GLY A 57 4.47 -7.75 7.09
C GLY A 57 5.33 -6.87 6.20
N LEU A 58 4.79 -5.82 5.61
CA LEU A 58 5.55 -4.93 4.71
C LEU A 58 5.31 -3.46 5.07
N PRO A 59 5.89 -2.96 6.16
CA PRO A 59 5.73 -1.55 6.50
C PRO A 59 6.52 -0.64 5.55
N GLN A 60 6.00 0.53 5.30
CA GLN A 60 6.74 1.62 4.68
C GLN A 60 6.64 2.82 5.61
N LEU A 61 7.78 3.39 5.97
CA LEU A 61 7.85 4.46 6.96
C LEU A 61 8.35 5.76 6.33
N TYR A 62 7.80 6.85 6.81
CA TYR A 62 8.27 8.18 6.48
C TYR A 62 8.44 8.93 7.80
N ASP A 63 9.69 9.33 8.09
CA ASP A 63 10.03 10.03 9.32
C ASP A 63 9.54 9.26 10.55
N GLY A 64 9.72 7.94 10.53
CA GLY A 64 9.34 7.06 11.64
C GLY A 64 7.87 6.72 11.74
N ILE A 65 7.04 7.25 10.83
CA ILE A 65 5.61 7.02 10.83
C ILE A 65 5.24 6.09 9.68
N GLU A 66 4.45 5.07 9.97
CA GLU A 66 4.02 4.15 8.92
C GLU A 66 3.00 4.83 8.02
N ILE A 67 3.33 4.97 6.74
CA ILE A 67 2.46 5.60 5.75
C ILE A 67 1.87 4.60 4.76
N GLY A 68 2.33 3.35 4.79
CA GLY A 68 1.85 2.33 3.86
C GLY A 68 2.33 2.56 2.44
N TRP A 69 1.64 1.94 1.49
CA TRP A 69 2.00 1.97 0.08
C TRP A 69 0.91 2.69 -0.71
N ALA A 70 1.30 3.42 -1.77
CA ALA A 70 0.32 4.16 -2.57
C ALA A 70 -0.77 3.23 -3.11
N GLU A 71 -2.02 3.60 -2.91
CA GLU A 71 -3.13 2.75 -3.32
C GLU A 71 -3.16 2.50 -4.82
N SER A 72 -2.65 3.46 -5.62
CA SER A 72 -2.61 3.32 -7.08
C SER A 72 -1.69 2.20 -7.55
N ARG A 73 -0.83 1.70 -6.67
CA ARG A 73 0.06 0.58 -7.01
C ARG A 73 -0.61 -0.78 -6.87
N PHE A 74 -1.86 -0.79 -6.42
CA PHE A 74 -2.57 -2.02 -6.12
C PHE A 74 -3.95 -2.03 -6.75
N ARG A 75 -4.44 -3.25 -7.00
CA ARG A 75 -5.81 -3.50 -7.41
C ARG A 75 -6.46 -4.35 -6.34
N LYS A 76 -7.65 -3.93 -5.91
CA LYS A 76 -8.40 -4.70 -4.93
C LYS A 76 -8.92 -5.99 -5.57
N ILE A 77 -8.74 -7.10 -4.87
CA ILE A 77 -9.32 -8.37 -5.27
C ILE A 77 -10.65 -8.50 -4.57
N VAL A 78 -11.70 -8.56 -5.36
CA VAL A 78 -13.06 -8.69 -4.85
C VAL A 78 -13.47 -10.14 -5.02
N PRO A 79 -14.10 -10.74 -4.00
CA PRO A 79 -14.60 -12.10 -4.19
C PRO A 79 -15.56 -12.18 -5.37
N ALA A 80 -15.61 -13.33 -6.00
CA ALA A 80 -16.57 -13.54 -7.07
C ALA A 80 -17.97 -13.23 -6.55
N CYS A 81 -18.75 -12.58 -7.39
CA CYS A 81 -20.10 -12.22 -6.99
C CYS A 81 -20.93 -13.48 -6.77
N ASP A 82 -21.62 -13.48 -5.72
CA ASP A 82 -22.45 -14.62 -5.35
C ASP A 82 -23.89 -14.39 -5.74
#